data_7ae2127a2d021acbb141197055b02821
#
_entry.id   7ae2127a2d021acbb141197055b02821
#
_cell.length_a   1.000
_cell.length_b   1.000
_cell.length_c   1.000
_cell.angle_alpha   90.00
_cell.angle_beta   90.00
_cell.angle_gamma   90.00
#
_symmetry.space_group_name_H-M   'P 1'
#
loop_
_entity.id
_entity.type
_entity.pdbx_description
1 polymer ?
#
loop_
_entity_poly.entity_id
_entity_poly.type
_entity_poly.pdbx_seq_one_letter_code
_entity_poly.pdbx_strand_id
1 'polypeptide(L)'
;MAGPHPAYAAGRRRLRALLASCGYRPGTRLTVAVSGGSDSLALARIALFVARRDGYVLRAVTVNHGIRPEAGREAAQVAARLRSWGYDDAAAVSVDLGGGSSPEGQARAARYAVLAEAAGAGSPVLLGHTADDQAETVLLGLGRGSGARSLAGMPEAGPLPGHPELTALRPLLGLRRAALRAALQDEGLAWVEDPSNEPDGPWRAAG
;
A
#
# COMPACT_ATOMS: atom_id res chain seq x y z
N MET A 1 -25.24 -13.48 -11.73
CA MET A 1 -24.01 -12.69 -11.58
C MET A 1 -23.11 -13.38 -10.54
N ALA A 2 -21.90 -13.75 -10.89
CA ALA A 2 -20.93 -14.27 -9.92
C ALA A 2 -20.65 -13.21 -8.84
N GLY A 3 -20.51 -13.65 -7.58
CA GLY A 3 -20.12 -12.75 -6.48
C GLY A 3 -18.69 -12.22 -6.65
N PRO A 4 -18.24 -11.30 -5.80
CA PRO A 4 -16.87 -10.79 -5.86
C PRO A 4 -15.86 -11.92 -5.62
N HIS A 5 -14.68 -11.81 -6.24
CA HIS A 5 -13.59 -12.75 -5.98
C HIS A 5 -13.34 -12.92 -4.46
N PRO A 6 -13.10 -14.14 -3.95
CA PRO A 6 -12.96 -14.40 -2.50
C PRO A 6 -11.92 -13.53 -1.81
N ALA A 7 -10.79 -13.21 -2.47
CA ALA A 7 -9.77 -12.32 -1.94
C ALA A 7 -10.30 -10.90 -1.70
N TYR A 8 -11.10 -10.36 -2.62
CA TYR A 8 -11.73 -9.06 -2.42
C TYR A 8 -12.75 -9.08 -1.27
N ALA A 9 -13.57 -10.13 -1.19
CA ALA A 9 -14.52 -10.28 -0.09
C ALA A 9 -13.80 -10.34 1.27
N ALA A 10 -12.69 -11.07 1.35
CA ALA A 10 -11.86 -11.14 2.55
C ALA A 10 -11.23 -9.79 2.90
N GLY A 11 -10.60 -9.11 1.93
CA GLY A 11 -9.99 -7.79 2.12
C GLY A 11 -10.99 -6.73 2.58
N ARG A 12 -12.20 -6.71 2.02
CA ARG A 12 -13.30 -5.82 2.44
C ARG A 12 -13.70 -6.05 3.90
N ARG A 13 -13.83 -7.31 4.33
CA ARG A 13 -14.13 -7.65 5.73
C ARG A 13 -13.02 -7.19 6.67
N ARG A 14 -11.74 -7.45 6.31
CA ARG A 14 -10.58 -7.06 7.12
C ARG A 14 -10.47 -5.55 7.23
N LEU A 15 -10.62 -4.81 6.13
CA LEU A 15 -10.60 -3.34 6.16
C LEU A 15 -11.68 -2.77 7.08
N ARG A 16 -12.92 -3.27 6.98
CA ARG A 16 -14.01 -2.84 7.88
C ARG A 16 -13.72 -3.13 9.34
N ALA A 17 -13.20 -4.32 9.64
CA ALA A 17 -12.82 -4.70 11.00
C ALA A 17 -11.75 -3.78 11.58
N LEU A 18 -10.71 -3.44 10.80
CA LEU A 18 -9.64 -2.54 11.20
C LEU A 18 -10.15 -1.11 11.40
N LEU A 19 -10.97 -0.59 10.49
CA LEU A 19 -11.56 0.74 10.63
C LEU A 19 -12.41 0.83 11.91
N ALA A 20 -13.24 -0.17 12.16
CA ALA A 20 -14.08 -0.23 13.36
C ALA A 20 -13.27 -0.36 14.66
N SER A 21 -12.24 -1.23 14.69
CA SER A 21 -11.39 -1.44 15.88
C SER A 21 -10.56 -0.21 16.22
N CYS A 22 -10.19 0.59 15.21
CA CYS A 22 -9.47 1.86 15.40
C CYS A 22 -10.41 3.07 15.61
N GLY A 23 -11.73 2.87 15.65
CA GLY A 23 -12.70 3.93 15.92
C GLY A 23 -12.98 4.87 14.75
N TYR A 24 -12.54 4.55 13.53
CA TYR A 24 -12.83 5.37 12.35
C TYR A 24 -14.30 5.23 11.93
N ARG A 25 -14.94 6.36 11.62
CA ARG A 25 -16.38 6.45 11.32
C ARG A 25 -16.62 6.93 9.88
N PRO A 26 -17.81 6.75 9.32
CA PRO A 26 -18.24 7.38 8.08
C PRO A 26 -17.90 8.88 8.07
N GLY A 27 -17.47 9.38 6.92
CA GLY A 27 -16.93 10.73 6.77
C GLY A 27 -15.42 10.86 7.01
N THR A 28 -14.77 9.88 7.67
CA THR A 28 -13.31 9.88 7.80
C THR A 28 -12.66 9.75 6.42
N ARG A 29 -11.62 10.56 6.17
CA ARG A 29 -10.77 10.42 4.99
C ARG A 29 -9.81 9.25 5.15
N LEU A 30 -9.78 8.37 4.16
CA LEU A 30 -8.84 7.26 4.08
C LEU A 30 -7.79 7.58 3.00
N THR A 31 -6.52 7.65 3.39
CA THR A 31 -5.41 7.87 2.44
C THR A 31 -4.84 6.52 2.02
N VAL A 32 -4.94 6.21 0.73
CA VAL A 32 -4.50 4.94 0.16
C VAL A 32 -3.18 5.13 -0.57
N ALA A 33 -2.14 4.42 -0.15
CA ALA A 33 -0.85 4.40 -0.84
C ALA A 33 -0.95 3.45 -2.04
N VAL A 34 -0.78 3.98 -3.26
CA VAL A 34 -0.91 3.19 -4.50
C VAL A 34 0.32 3.36 -5.37
N SER A 35 1.14 2.32 -5.49
CA SER A 35 2.34 2.32 -6.35
C SER A 35 2.05 1.95 -7.81
N GLY A 36 0.88 1.39 -8.10
CA GLY A 36 0.55 0.83 -9.42
C GLY A 36 0.80 -0.68 -9.53
N GLY A 37 1.51 -1.29 -8.59
CA GLY A 37 1.69 -2.74 -8.51
C GLY A 37 0.42 -3.46 -8.05
N SER A 38 0.36 -4.79 -8.27
CA SER A 38 -0.82 -5.62 -8.04
C SER A 38 -1.45 -5.45 -6.66
N ASP A 39 -0.64 -5.48 -5.60
CA ASP A 39 -1.13 -5.45 -4.23
C ASP A 39 -1.76 -4.10 -3.89
N SER A 40 -1.13 -3.00 -4.33
CA SER A 40 -1.63 -1.65 -4.13
C SER A 40 -2.90 -1.36 -4.92
N LEU A 41 -3.03 -1.88 -6.15
CA LEU A 41 -4.25 -1.75 -6.95
C LEU A 41 -5.39 -2.60 -6.38
N ALA A 42 -5.10 -3.81 -5.88
CA ALA A 42 -6.10 -4.63 -5.19
C ALA A 42 -6.60 -3.92 -3.91
N LEU A 43 -5.68 -3.32 -3.12
CA LEU A 43 -6.07 -2.48 -1.99
C LEU A 43 -6.97 -1.33 -2.42
N ALA A 44 -6.61 -0.64 -3.51
CA ALA A 44 -7.39 0.48 -4.04
C ALA A 44 -8.83 0.05 -4.41
N ARG A 45 -9.00 -1.12 -5.03
CA ARG A 45 -10.34 -1.67 -5.37
C ARG A 45 -11.14 -2.02 -4.12
N ILE A 46 -10.50 -2.61 -3.11
CA ILE A 46 -11.12 -2.95 -1.84
C ILE A 46 -11.55 -1.68 -1.09
N ALA A 47 -10.66 -0.69 -0.99
CA ALA A 47 -10.93 0.58 -0.31
C ALA A 47 -12.07 1.35 -0.99
N LEU A 48 -12.09 1.39 -2.32
CA LEU A 48 -13.17 2.04 -3.09
C LEU A 48 -14.54 1.44 -2.79
N PHE A 49 -14.62 0.10 -2.77
CA PHE A 49 -15.88 -0.57 -2.45
C PHE A 49 -16.35 -0.26 -1.02
N VAL A 50 -15.43 -0.34 -0.04
CA VAL A 50 -15.75 -0.08 1.37
C VAL A 50 -16.17 1.38 1.55
N ALA A 51 -15.41 2.33 0.99
CA ALA A 51 -15.70 3.74 1.13
C ALA A 51 -17.07 4.13 0.56
N ARG A 52 -17.38 3.68 -0.66
CA ARG A 52 -18.67 3.96 -1.30
C ARG A 52 -19.85 3.36 -0.56
N ARG A 53 -19.68 2.18 0.04
CA ARG A 53 -20.75 1.51 0.74
C ARG A 53 -20.96 2.02 2.15
N ASP A 54 -19.87 2.40 2.82
CA ASP A 54 -19.86 2.70 4.25
C ASP A 54 -19.64 4.21 4.53
N GLY A 55 -19.52 5.05 3.48
CA GLY A 55 -19.52 6.51 3.60
C GLY A 55 -18.18 7.12 3.99
N TYR A 56 -17.04 6.51 3.62
CA TYR A 56 -15.71 7.10 3.79
C TYR A 56 -15.33 7.97 2.60
N VAL A 57 -14.44 8.95 2.82
CA VAL A 57 -13.85 9.78 1.77
C VAL A 57 -12.50 9.18 1.36
N LEU A 58 -12.24 9.03 0.05
CA LEU A 58 -11.03 8.40 -0.45
C LEU A 58 -10.05 9.41 -1.04
N ARG A 59 -8.82 9.37 -0.55
CA ARG A 59 -7.67 9.98 -1.19
C ARG A 59 -6.66 8.90 -1.56
N ALA A 60 -6.12 8.94 -2.79
CA ALA A 60 -5.01 8.09 -3.20
C ALA A 60 -3.76 8.92 -3.41
N VAL A 61 -2.61 8.34 -3.04
CA VAL A 61 -1.30 8.95 -3.26
C VAL A 61 -0.37 7.93 -3.91
N THR A 62 0.15 8.31 -5.08
CA THR A 62 1.20 7.59 -5.78
C THR A 62 2.49 8.37 -5.63
N VAL A 63 3.49 7.78 -4.97
CA VAL A 63 4.80 8.42 -4.78
C VAL A 63 5.76 7.94 -5.85
N ASN A 64 6.32 8.88 -6.59
CA ASN A 64 7.39 8.66 -7.56
C ASN A 64 8.73 9.07 -6.95
N HIS A 65 9.70 8.16 -6.97
CA HIS A 65 11.05 8.39 -6.42
C HIS A 65 12.04 8.96 -7.44
N GLY A 66 11.62 9.27 -8.65
CA GLY A 66 12.47 9.89 -9.68
C GLY A 66 13.61 9.01 -10.21
N ILE A 67 13.63 7.71 -9.88
CA ILE A 67 14.72 6.79 -10.22
C ILE A 67 14.77 6.52 -11.74
N ARG A 68 13.61 6.52 -12.39
CA ARG A 68 13.48 6.30 -13.84
C ARG A 68 12.75 7.48 -14.49
N PRO A 69 13.14 7.92 -15.71
CA PRO A 69 12.48 9.03 -16.40
C PRO A 69 10.97 8.81 -16.62
N GLU A 70 10.55 7.55 -16.80
CA GLU A 70 9.16 7.18 -17.07
C GLU A 70 8.30 7.14 -15.80
N ALA A 71 8.90 7.02 -14.61
CA ALA A 71 8.19 6.81 -13.35
C ALA A 71 7.19 7.94 -13.02
N GLY A 72 7.47 9.16 -13.44
CA GLY A 72 6.54 10.28 -13.30
C GLY A 72 5.28 10.11 -14.15
N ARG A 73 5.41 9.61 -15.38
CA ARG A 73 4.28 9.32 -16.27
C ARG A 73 3.45 8.14 -15.75
N GLU A 74 4.12 7.09 -15.29
CA GLU A 74 3.46 5.92 -14.68
C GLU A 74 2.64 6.33 -13.45
N ALA A 75 3.21 7.13 -12.55
CA ALA A 75 2.51 7.64 -11.38
C ALA A 75 1.30 8.51 -11.75
N ALA A 76 1.42 9.38 -12.76
CA ALA A 76 0.33 10.19 -13.25
C ALA A 76 -0.80 9.33 -13.87
N GLN A 77 -0.45 8.27 -14.61
CA GLN A 77 -1.42 7.32 -15.16
C GLN A 77 -2.17 6.56 -14.06
N VAL A 78 -1.46 6.12 -13.01
CA VAL A 78 -2.09 5.49 -11.84
C VAL A 78 -3.08 6.45 -11.18
N ALA A 79 -2.68 7.69 -10.92
CA ALA A 79 -3.57 8.70 -10.33
C ALA A 79 -4.81 8.98 -11.22
N ALA A 80 -4.62 9.08 -12.54
CA ALA A 80 -5.73 9.26 -13.48
C ALA A 80 -6.70 8.07 -13.46
N ARG A 81 -6.19 6.84 -13.44
CA ARG A 81 -6.98 5.61 -13.31
C ARG A 81 -7.81 5.61 -12.02
N LEU A 82 -7.21 5.98 -10.88
CA LEU A 82 -7.92 6.03 -9.60
C LEU A 82 -9.06 7.04 -9.60
N ARG A 83 -8.84 8.22 -10.22
CA ARG A 83 -9.93 9.20 -10.42
C ARG A 83 -11.05 8.62 -11.29
N SER A 84 -10.72 7.93 -12.39
CA SER A 84 -11.71 7.29 -13.24
C SER A 84 -12.50 6.18 -12.54
N TRP A 85 -11.91 5.53 -11.52
CA TRP A 85 -12.63 4.59 -10.65
C TRP A 85 -13.56 5.29 -9.67
N GLY A 86 -13.36 6.60 -9.43
CA GLY A 86 -14.17 7.43 -8.56
C GLY A 86 -13.59 7.68 -7.17
N TYR A 87 -12.27 7.74 -7.07
CA TYR A 87 -11.62 8.34 -5.91
C TYR A 87 -11.94 9.82 -5.84
N ASP A 88 -12.21 10.33 -4.64
CA ASP A 88 -12.53 11.75 -4.43
C ASP A 88 -11.33 12.64 -4.73
N ASP A 89 -10.11 12.14 -4.44
CA ASP A 89 -8.83 12.76 -4.79
C ASP A 89 -7.78 11.68 -5.11
N ALA A 90 -6.92 11.94 -6.09
CA ALA A 90 -5.79 11.09 -6.41
C ALA A 90 -4.62 11.93 -6.95
N ALA A 91 -3.51 11.90 -6.24
CA ALA A 91 -2.31 12.66 -6.56
C ALA A 91 -1.11 11.76 -6.89
N ALA A 92 -0.31 12.17 -7.88
CA ALA A 92 1.04 11.67 -8.09
C ALA A 92 2.02 12.70 -7.51
N VAL A 93 2.87 12.29 -6.60
CA VAL A 93 3.85 13.15 -5.92
C VAL A 93 5.25 12.64 -6.22
N SER A 94 6.09 13.51 -6.78
CA SER A 94 7.50 13.20 -7.01
C SER A 94 8.32 13.66 -5.80
N VAL A 95 9.25 12.80 -5.35
CA VAL A 95 10.23 13.11 -4.32
C VAL A 95 11.63 13.08 -4.92
N ASP A 96 12.42 14.10 -4.60
CA ASP A 96 13.83 14.11 -4.92
C ASP A 96 14.60 13.45 -3.78
N LEU A 97 15.35 12.40 -4.09
CA LEU A 97 16.06 11.61 -3.08
C LEU A 97 17.43 12.19 -2.71
N GLY A 98 17.88 13.27 -3.36
CA GLY A 98 19.21 13.85 -3.10
C GLY A 98 20.31 12.77 -2.95
N GLY A 99 21.41 12.82 -3.64
CA GLY A 99 22.43 11.76 -3.65
C GLY A 99 23.03 11.42 -2.27
N GLY A 100 22.50 10.43 -1.59
CA GLY A 100 22.97 9.97 -0.27
C GLY A 100 23.32 8.49 -0.24
N SER A 101 24.00 8.06 0.82
CA SER A 101 24.61 6.71 0.97
C SER A 101 23.65 5.54 1.20
N SER A 102 22.34 5.76 1.28
CA SER A 102 21.34 4.69 1.40
C SER A 102 20.05 5.07 0.65
N PRO A 103 20.03 4.88 -0.68
CA PRO A 103 18.90 5.31 -1.52
C PRO A 103 17.57 4.69 -1.13
N GLU A 104 17.54 3.40 -0.74
CA GLU A 104 16.32 2.69 -0.37
C GLU A 104 15.71 3.19 0.95
N GLY A 105 16.54 3.41 1.97
CA GLY A 105 16.09 3.94 3.25
C GLY A 105 15.52 5.36 3.11
N GLN A 106 16.18 6.20 2.30
CA GLN A 106 15.73 7.56 2.03
C GLN A 106 14.43 7.57 1.21
N ALA A 107 14.34 6.74 0.16
CA ALA A 107 13.12 6.58 -0.63
C ALA A 107 11.94 6.14 0.24
N ARG A 108 12.18 5.20 1.16
CA ARG A 108 11.17 4.73 2.10
C ARG A 108 10.72 5.85 3.06
N ALA A 109 11.66 6.60 3.64
CA ALA A 109 11.34 7.72 4.54
C ALA A 109 10.58 8.82 3.79
N ALA A 110 11.05 9.23 2.62
CA ALA A 110 10.39 10.24 1.78
C ALA A 110 8.96 9.81 1.39
N ARG A 111 8.74 8.53 1.06
CA ARG A 111 7.40 8.00 0.78
C ARG A 111 6.47 8.15 1.97
N TYR A 112 6.92 7.81 3.19
CA TYR A 112 6.08 7.95 4.36
C TYR A 112 5.82 9.41 4.74
N ALA A 113 6.77 10.32 4.53
CA ALA A 113 6.56 11.75 4.73
C ALA A 113 5.46 12.32 3.81
N VAL A 114 5.50 11.97 2.52
CA VAL A 114 4.45 12.35 1.55
C VAL A 114 3.08 11.78 1.95
N LEU A 115 3.04 10.52 2.37
CA LEU A 115 1.79 9.89 2.81
C LEU A 115 1.24 10.54 4.08
N ALA A 116 2.12 10.94 5.01
CA ALA A 116 1.74 11.62 6.24
C ALA A 116 1.15 13.00 5.95
N GLU A 117 1.81 13.79 5.11
CA GLU A 117 1.32 15.11 4.69
C GLU A 117 -0.04 14.99 3.99
N ALA A 118 -0.17 14.02 3.08
CA ALA A 118 -1.42 13.79 2.36
C ALA A 118 -2.55 13.34 3.29
N ALA A 119 -2.28 12.51 4.29
CA ALA A 119 -3.29 12.03 5.22
C ALA A 119 -3.82 13.16 6.10
N GLY A 120 -2.92 13.95 6.66
CA GLY A 120 -3.25 14.94 7.69
C GLY A 120 -3.69 14.29 9.01
N ALA A 121 -3.96 15.12 10.00
CA ALA A 121 -4.35 14.65 11.31
C ALA A 121 -5.68 13.86 11.30
N GLY A 122 -5.74 12.78 12.08
CA GLY A 122 -6.97 12.00 12.27
C GLY A 122 -7.35 11.05 11.12
N SER A 123 -6.56 10.99 10.05
CA SER A 123 -6.81 10.12 8.89
C SER A 123 -5.85 8.94 8.87
N PRO A 124 -6.32 7.69 8.68
CA PRO A 124 -5.43 6.54 8.53
C PRO A 124 -4.81 6.47 7.14
N VAL A 125 -3.63 5.86 7.08
CA VAL A 125 -2.95 5.51 5.83
C VAL A 125 -3.11 4.01 5.57
N LEU A 126 -3.71 3.65 4.43
CA LEU A 126 -3.87 2.26 4.00
C LEU A 126 -2.66 1.82 3.18
N LEU A 127 -2.03 0.72 3.59
CA LEU A 127 -0.84 0.16 2.97
C LEU A 127 -1.12 -1.26 2.42
N GLY A 128 -0.66 -1.55 1.21
CA GLY A 128 -0.93 -2.79 0.47
C GLY A 128 0.01 -3.95 0.84
N HIS A 129 0.49 -4.06 2.08
CA HIS A 129 1.33 -5.18 2.50
C HIS A 129 0.50 -6.46 2.59
N THR A 130 1.06 -7.56 2.09
CA THR A 130 0.43 -8.88 1.96
C THR A 130 1.03 -9.90 2.93
N ALA A 131 0.51 -11.13 2.91
CA ALA A 131 1.10 -12.25 3.64
C ALA A 131 2.52 -12.61 3.13
N ASP A 132 2.79 -12.33 1.86
CA ASP A 132 4.10 -12.55 1.25
C ASP A 132 5.12 -11.54 1.81
N ASP A 133 4.76 -10.26 1.94
CA ASP A 133 5.61 -9.23 2.57
C ASP A 133 5.83 -9.51 4.06
N GLN A 134 4.82 -10.06 4.73
CA GLN A 134 4.92 -10.48 6.12
C GLN A 134 5.94 -11.60 6.30
N ALA A 135 5.88 -12.63 5.44
CA ALA A 135 6.84 -13.74 5.45
C ALA A 135 8.26 -13.23 5.19
N GLU A 136 8.46 -12.35 4.20
CA GLU A 136 9.75 -11.73 3.91
C GLU A 136 10.29 -10.94 5.12
N THR A 137 9.46 -10.13 5.77
CA THR A 137 9.83 -9.36 6.96
C THR A 137 10.33 -10.26 8.08
N VAL A 138 9.63 -11.38 8.34
CA VAL A 138 10.01 -12.35 9.37
C VAL A 138 11.32 -13.05 9.01
N LEU A 139 11.49 -13.49 7.76
CA LEU A 139 12.70 -14.17 7.29
C LEU A 139 13.93 -13.25 7.36
N LEU A 140 13.81 -11.99 6.95
CA LEU A 140 14.87 -10.99 7.06
C LEU A 140 15.22 -10.69 8.53
N GLY A 141 14.23 -10.68 9.42
CA GLY A 141 14.43 -10.54 10.86
C GLY A 141 15.21 -11.70 11.45
N LEU A 142 14.89 -12.93 11.06
CA LEU A 142 15.61 -14.16 11.46
C LEU A 142 17.05 -14.13 10.96
N GLY A 143 17.29 -13.81 9.69
CA GLY A 143 18.62 -13.76 9.09
C GLY A 143 19.57 -12.75 9.76
N ARG A 144 19.01 -11.67 10.33
CA ARG A 144 19.80 -10.65 11.07
C ARG A 144 20.01 -10.97 12.55
N GLY A 145 19.58 -12.15 13.02
CA GLY A 145 19.69 -12.52 14.44
C GLY A 145 18.87 -11.64 15.39
N SER A 146 17.88 -10.93 14.86
CA SER A 146 17.03 -10.03 15.64
C SER A 146 16.07 -10.87 16.50
N GLY A 147 15.96 -10.54 17.80
CA GLY A 147 15.18 -11.30 18.78
C GLY A 147 13.66 -11.35 18.50
N ALA A 148 12.88 -11.78 19.49
CA ALA A 148 11.44 -12.07 19.40
C ALA A 148 10.57 -10.96 18.73
N ARG A 149 10.97 -9.69 18.79
CA ARG A 149 10.26 -8.59 18.11
C ARG A 149 10.26 -8.71 16.59
N SER A 150 11.31 -9.26 15.99
CA SER A 150 11.39 -9.45 14.54
C SER A 150 10.53 -10.61 14.06
N LEU A 151 10.22 -11.56 14.93
CA LEU A 151 9.31 -12.67 14.66
C LEU A 151 7.85 -12.24 14.66
N ALA A 152 7.51 -11.14 15.32
CA ALA A 152 6.15 -10.62 15.37
C ALA A 152 5.65 -10.06 14.02
N GLY A 153 6.57 -9.75 13.09
CA GLY A 153 6.23 -9.18 11.79
C GLY A 153 5.58 -7.79 11.90
N MET A 154 4.88 -7.39 10.84
CA MET A 154 4.16 -6.11 10.80
C MET A 154 2.78 -6.23 11.46
N PRO A 155 2.36 -5.30 12.33
CA PRO A 155 0.99 -5.27 12.84
C PRO A 155 -0.01 -4.84 11.74
N GLU A 156 -1.25 -5.35 11.82
CA GLU A 156 -2.33 -4.94 10.91
C GLU A 156 -2.71 -3.45 11.09
N ALA A 157 -2.67 -2.96 12.33
CA ALA A 157 -2.80 -1.54 12.67
C ALA A 157 -1.65 -1.14 13.58
N GLY A 158 -1.05 0.01 13.30
CA GLY A 158 0.07 0.53 14.10
C GLY A 158 0.54 1.88 13.59
N PRO A 159 1.56 2.47 14.19
CA PRO A 159 2.07 3.77 13.77
C PRO A 159 2.58 3.73 12.32
N LEU A 160 2.38 4.83 11.60
CA LEU A 160 3.03 5.02 10.30
C LEU A 160 4.54 5.21 10.53
N PRO A 161 5.42 4.48 9.83
CA PRO A 161 6.86 4.63 10.03
C PRO A 161 7.35 6.07 9.87
N GLY A 162 8.08 6.58 10.85
CA GLY A 162 8.53 7.98 10.91
C GLY A 162 7.47 8.99 11.38
N HIS A 163 6.20 8.59 11.48
CA HIS A 163 5.06 9.45 11.81
C HIS A 163 4.14 8.75 12.83
N PRO A 164 4.57 8.62 14.11
CA PRO A 164 3.85 7.85 15.12
C PRO A 164 2.48 8.42 15.48
N GLU A 165 2.21 9.66 15.15
CA GLU A 165 0.92 10.35 15.31
C GLU A 165 -0.16 9.86 14.33
N LEU A 166 0.24 9.16 13.25
CA LEU A 166 -0.65 8.63 12.23
C LEU A 166 -0.74 7.11 12.30
N THR A 167 -1.93 6.59 12.02
CA THR A 167 -2.17 5.14 11.98
C THR A 167 -2.00 4.61 10.57
N ALA A 168 -1.14 3.60 10.41
CA ALA A 168 -1.08 2.76 9.22
C ALA A 168 -1.96 1.53 9.38
N LEU A 169 -2.84 1.26 8.42
CA LEU A 169 -3.68 0.06 8.35
C LEU A 169 -3.22 -0.83 7.19
N ARG A 170 -3.10 -2.14 7.45
CA ARG A 170 -2.60 -3.16 6.50
C ARG A 170 -3.62 -4.29 6.33
N PRO A 171 -4.75 -4.03 5.67
CA PRO A 171 -5.85 -5.00 5.62
C PRO A 171 -5.54 -6.26 4.79
N LEU A 172 -4.43 -6.26 4.03
CA LEU A 172 -4.06 -7.37 3.16
C LEU A 172 -3.03 -8.33 3.78
N LEU A 173 -2.53 -8.08 5.01
CA LEU A 173 -1.48 -8.89 5.65
C LEU A 173 -1.81 -10.39 5.79
N GLY A 174 -3.07 -10.78 5.78
CA GLY A 174 -3.49 -12.17 5.79
C GLY A 174 -3.88 -12.73 4.42
N LEU A 175 -3.61 -12.00 3.32
CA LEU A 175 -3.96 -12.40 1.97
C LEU A 175 -2.69 -12.61 1.14
N ARG A 176 -2.70 -13.69 0.33
CA ARG A 176 -1.59 -14.00 -0.56
C ARG A 176 -1.64 -13.10 -1.80
N ARG A 177 -0.47 -12.63 -2.26
CA ARG A 177 -0.32 -11.84 -3.49
C ARG A 177 -0.93 -12.53 -4.70
N ALA A 178 -0.74 -13.84 -4.85
CA ALA A 178 -1.31 -14.61 -5.94
C ALA A 178 -2.85 -14.52 -6.00
N ALA A 179 -3.54 -14.54 -4.85
CA ALA A 179 -4.99 -14.43 -4.80
C ALA A 179 -5.47 -13.01 -5.14
N LEU A 180 -4.70 -11.97 -4.81
CA LEU A 180 -4.99 -10.59 -5.20
C LEU A 180 -4.79 -10.37 -6.69
N ARG A 181 -3.73 -10.94 -7.28
CA ARG A 181 -3.48 -10.92 -8.73
C ARG A 181 -4.61 -11.62 -9.50
N ALA A 182 -5.07 -12.78 -9.04
CA ALA A 182 -6.22 -13.47 -9.65
C ALA A 182 -7.47 -12.59 -9.61
N ALA A 183 -7.74 -11.89 -8.49
CA ALA A 183 -8.87 -10.99 -8.37
C ALA A 183 -8.80 -9.78 -9.33
N LEU A 184 -7.61 -9.25 -9.59
CA LEU A 184 -7.41 -8.19 -10.58
C LEU A 184 -7.60 -8.70 -12.02
N GLN A 185 -7.10 -9.92 -12.31
CA GLN A 185 -7.27 -10.57 -13.61
C GLN A 185 -8.74 -10.83 -13.92
N ASP A 186 -9.53 -11.28 -12.96
CA ASP A 186 -10.97 -11.47 -13.11
C ASP A 186 -11.72 -10.17 -13.47
N GLU A 187 -11.18 -9.02 -13.04
CA GLU A 187 -11.70 -7.69 -13.41
C GLU A 187 -11.07 -7.14 -14.71
N GLY A 188 -10.16 -7.87 -15.36
CA GLY A 188 -9.43 -7.42 -16.55
C GLY A 188 -8.47 -6.26 -16.28
N LEU A 189 -7.98 -6.12 -15.04
CA LEU A 189 -7.11 -5.02 -14.62
C LEU A 189 -5.63 -5.39 -14.75
N ALA A 190 -4.89 -4.61 -15.54
CA ALA A 190 -3.44 -4.69 -15.61
C ALA A 190 -2.78 -3.85 -14.51
N TRP A 191 -1.61 -4.29 -14.07
CA TRP A 191 -0.76 -3.60 -13.09
C TRP A 191 0.67 -3.42 -13.64
N VAL A 192 1.44 -2.56 -12.99
CA VAL A 192 2.86 -2.38 -13.29
C VAL A 192 3.65 -3.46 -12.55
N GLU A 193 4.42 -4.26 -13.29
CA GLU A 193 5.42 -5.14 -12.68
C GLU A 193 6.67 -4.30 -12.38
N ASP A 194 7.10 -4.27 -11.13
CA ASP A 194 8.35 -3.61 -10.75
C ASP A 194 9.49 -4.62 -10.92
N PRO A 195 10.44 -4.37 -11.83
CA PRO A 195 11.59 -5.26 -12.05
C PRO A 195 12.43 -5.52 -10.79
N SER A 196 12.39 -4.62 -9.81
CA SER A 196 13.09 -4.81 -8.54
C SER A 196 12.50 -5.92 -7.66
N ASN A 197 11.28 -6.37 -7.95
CA ASN A 197 10.61 -7.47 -7.25
C ASN A 197 10.89 -8.86 -7.85
N GLU A 198 11.65 -8.94 -8.93
CA GLU A 198 12.06 -10.23 -9.49
C GLU A 198 13.10 -10.91 -8.60
N PRO A 199 13.11 -12.26 -8.52
CA PRO A 199 14.05 -13.03 -7.67
C PRO A 199 15.52 -12.71 -7.96
N ASP A 200 15.84 -12.30 -9.19
CA ASP A 200 17.19 -11.96 -9.66
C ASP A 200 17.42 -10.43 -9.79
N GLY A 201 16.55 -9.61 -9.21
CA GLY A 201 16.68 -8.15 -9.24
C GLY A 201 17.95 -7.66 -8.52
N PRO A 202 18.54 -6.53 -8.95
CA PRO A 202 19.87 -6.05 -8.51
C PRO A 202 20.01 -5.79 -7.01
N TRP A 203 18.92 -5.81 -6.26
CA TRP A 203 18.89 -5.53 -4.81
C TRP A 203 19.02 -6.77 -3.92
N ARG A 204 18.96 -7.99 -4.48
CA ARG A 204 19.13 -9.24 -3.71
C ARG A 204 20.56 -9.79 -3.72
N ALA A 205 21.47 -9.21 -4.53
CA ALA A 205 22.86 -9.64 -4.65
C ALA A 205 23.83 -8.98 -3.64
N ALA A 206 23.31 -8.14 -2.74
CA ALA A 206 24.14 -7.43 -1.73
C ALA A 206 23.75 -7.86 -0.30
N GLY A 207 23.71 -9.20 -0.08
CA GLY A 207 23.53 -9.81 1.23
C GLY A 207 24.79 -10.57 1.63
#